data_2ea53ccd6f04b97e8e56a3311ee8f0c2
#
_entry.id   2ea53ccd6f04b97e8e56a3311ee8f0c2
#
_cell.length_a   1.000
_cell.length_b   1.000
_cell.length_c   1.000
_cell.angle_alpha   90.00
_cell.angle_beta   90.00
_cell.angle_gamma   90.00
#
_symmetry.space_group_name_H-M   'P 1'
#
loop_
_entity.id
_entity.type
_entity.pdbx_description
1 polymer ?
#
loop_
_entity_poly.entity_id
_entity_poly.type
_entity_poly.pdbx_seq_one_letter_code
_entity_poly.pdbx_strand_id
1 'polypeptide(L)'
;MAADGRRHIIAIGGGMLWPEGQVPVHLENALRLTGQREPRLCALNTAGGDDPRSALLMYDCFVGHPARVSHLALFPMPNVRDPEDLLLSQDVIFVGGGSVANMLAVWRVHGLDVIMRKAWQAGIVLTGSSAGGICWFEGGPTDTFGRELRALTGGLGLLPGSYCPHYDTEAGRRPLYHRLIADGTLPGGIACDDGAAAHFTDDTLTELIADRPAAGAYRVSRSAGSPVVETPLETRFLGDPGCARRT
;
A
#
# COMPACT_ATOMS: atom_id res chain seq x y z
N MET A 1 -5.86 -7.51 14.38
CA MET A 1 -4.52 -7.12 14.89
C MET A 1 -3.53 -8.21 14.50
N ALA A 2 -2.26 -7.84 14.22
CA ALA A 2 -1.24 -8.83 13.88
C ALA A 2 -0.96 -9.81 15.03
N ALA A 3 -0.68 -11.08 14.67
CA ALA A 3 -0.52 -12.17 15.65
C ALA A 3 0.71 -12.03 16.55
N ASP A 4 1.76 -11.36 16.03
CA ASP A 4 3.02 -11.12 16.76
C ASP A 4 2.99 -9.85 17.64
N GLY A 5 1.84 -9.14 17.68
CA GLY A 5 1.66 -7.90 18.43
C GLY A 5 2.40 -6.69 17.88
N ARG A 6 3.01 -6.79 16.68
CA ARG A 6 3.73 -5.72 16.00
C ARG A 6 2.84 -5.00 14.99
N ARG A 7 3.29 -3.83 14.55
CA ARG A 7 2.58 -3.03 13.53
C ARG A 7 3.13 -3.38 12.16
N HIS A 8 2.25 -3.63 11.19
CA HIS A 8 2.64 -4.02 9.84
C HIS A 8 2.07 -3.07 8.79
N ILE A 9 2.91 -2.69 7.83
CA ILE A 9 2.50 -1.99 6.62
C ILE A 9 3.09 -2.72 5.41
N ILE A 10 2.24 -3.04 4.41
CA ILE A 10 2.67 -3.62 3.13
C ILE A 10 2.34 -2.60 2.03
N ALA A 11 3.36 -1.93 1.51
CA ALA A 11 3.25 -0.97 0.42
C ALA A 11 3.52 -1.66 -0.92
N ILE A 12 2.49 -1.79 -1.77
CA ILE A 12 2.52 -2.50 -3.05
C ILE A 12 2.82 -1.50 -4.17
N GLY A 13 3.75 -1.83 -5.06
CA GLY A 13 4.23 -0.98 -6.16
C GLY A 13 3.17 -0.65 -7.23
N GLY A 14 2.12 -1.40 -7.29
CA GLY A 14 1.08 -1.31 -8.31
C GLY A 14 0.98 -2.60 -9.11
N GLY A 15 0.16 -2.62 -10.16
CA GLY A 15 0.06 -3.75 -11.08
C GLY A 15 -0.16 -5.10 -10.41
N MET A 16 -0.72 -5.12 -9.20
CA MET A 16 -1.01 -6.35 -8.44
C MET A 16 -1.89 -7.28 -9.27
N LEU A 17 -1.52 -8.56 -9.32
CA LEU A 17 -2.31 -9.57 -10.02
C LEU A 17 -3.63 -9.82 -9.29
N TRP A 18 -4.73 -9.82 -10.06
CA TRP A 18 -6.08 -10.15 -9.62
C TRP A 18 -6.56 -11.41 -10.36
N PRO A 19 -6.17 -12.61 -9.89
CA PRO A 19 -6.60 -13.84 -10.54
C PRO A 19 -8.11 -14.02 -10.35
N GLU A 20 -8.80 -14.47 -11.38
CA GLU A 20 -10.25 -14.71 -11.33
C GLU A 20 -10.61 -15.68 -10.19
N GLY A 21 -11.55 -15.28 -9.33
CA GLY A 21 -12.03 -16.07 -8.20
C GLY A 21 -10.98 -16.42 -7.15
N GLN A 22 -9.89 -15.65 -7.07
CA GLN A 22 -8.82 -15.89 -6.08
C GLN A 22 -8.41 -14.58 -5.40
N VAL A 23 -8.08 -14.67 -4.12
CA VAL A 23 -7.52 -13.54 -3.38
C VAL A 23 -6.11 -13.25 -3.89
N PRO A 24 -5.79 -11.98 -4.24
CA PRO A 24 -4.44 -11.59 -4.60
C PRO A 24 -3.41 -11.97 -3.53
N VAL A 25 -2.25 -12.50 -3.94
CA VAL A 25 -1.27 -13.05 -3.00
C VAL A 25 -0.75 -12.03 -1.99
N HIS A 26 -0.70 -10.75 -2.33
CA HIS A 26 -0.34 -9.68 -1.39
C HIS A 26 -1.39 -9.51 -0.29
N LEU A 27 -2.67 -9.59 -0.63
CA LEU A 27 -3.76 -9.54 0.35
C LEU A 27 -3.78 -10.81 1.21
N GLU A 28 -3.59 -11.97 0.59
CA GLU A 28 -3.45 -13.23 1.31
C GLU A 28 -2.29 -13.18 2.32
N ASN A 29 -1.15 -12.59 1.92
CA ASN A 29 -0.01 -12.38 2.82
C ASN A 29 -0.36 -11.45 4.00
N ALA A 30 -1.09 -10.35 3.74
CA ALA A 30 -1.55 -9.43 4.79
C ALA A 30 -2.51 -10.12 5.78
N LEU A 31 -3.44 -10.94 5.26
CA LEU A 31 -4.39 -11.69 6.10
C LEU A 31 -3.68 -12.70 7.02
N ARG A 32 -2.65 -13.39 6.51
CA ARG A 32 -1.86 -14.35 7.31
C ARG A 32 -1.16 -13.72 8.50
N LEU A 33 -0.72 -12.45 8.39
CA LEU A 33 -0.10 -11.73 9.50
C LEU A 33 -1.02 -11.58 10.71
N THR A 34 -2.34 -11.64 10.51
CA THR A 34 -3.31 -11.51 11.60
C THR A 34 -3.39 -12.75 12.48
N GLY A 35 -3.01 -13.92 11.98
CA GLY A 35 -3.18 -15.20 12.68
C GLY A 35 -4.65 -15.58 12.92
N GLN A 36 -5.61 -14.79 12.41
CA GLN A 36 -7.03 -15.05 12.60
C GLN A 36 -7.53 -16.09 11.60
N ARG A 37 -8.46 -16.95 12.04
CA ARG A 37 -9.10 -17.94 11.18
C ARG A 37 -10.09 -17.29 10.20
N GLU A 38 -10.79 -16.25 10.62
CA GLU A 38 -11.75 -15.46 9.84
C GLU A 38 -11.40 -13.97 9.97
N PRO A 39 -10.29 -13.51 9.35
CA PRO A 39 -9.86 -12.12 9.50
C PRO A 39 -10.86 -11.16 8.84
N ARG A 40 -11.01 -9.97 9.43
CA ARG A 40 -11.85 -8.89 8.89
C ARG A 40 -10.99 -7.96 8.07
N LEU A 41 -11.38 -7.73 6.82
CA LEU A 41 -10.72 -6.81 5.90
C LEU A 41 -11.68 -5.72 5.47
N CYS A 42 -11.24 -4.46 5.57
CA CYS A 42 -11.94 -3.33 4.96
C CYS A 42 -11.14 -2.77 3.79
N ALA A 43 -11.78 -2.64 2.62
CA ALA A 43 -11.21 -1.99 1.45
C ALA A 43 -11.66 -0.54 1.34
N LEU A 44 -10.70 0.38 1.02
CA LEU A 44 -10.94 1.78 0.74
C LEU A 44 -10.46 2.10 -0.68
N ASN A 45 -11.37 2.61 -1.50
CA ASN A 45 -11.08 3.01 -2.88
C ASN A 45 -11.20 4.53 -3.10
N THR A 46 -11.03 5.32 -2.06
CA THR A 46 -11.15 6.80 -2.13
C THR A 46 -10.23 7.40 -3.20
N ALA A 47 -9.03 6.83 -3.40
CA ALA A 47 -8.12 7.26 -4.45
C ALA A 47 -8.70 7.08 -5.87
N GLY A 48 -9.54 6.09 -6.07
CA GLY A 48 -10.28 5.80 -7.30
C GLY A 48 -11.67 6.44 -7.35
N GLY A 49 -12.00 7.34 -6.42
CA GLY A 49 -13.31 8.00 -6.34
C GLY A 49 -14.44 7.06 -5.87
N ASP A 50 -14.09 6.02 -5.13
CA ASP A 50 -15.01 5.01 -4.61
C ASP A 50 -15.86 4.33 -5.72
N ASP A 51 -15.24 4.08 -6.89
CA ASP A 51 -15.89 3.36 -7.99
C ASP A 51 -16.45 2.02 -7.50
N PRO A 52 -17.75 1.77 -7.62
CA PRO A 52 -18.40 0.55 -7.12
C PRO A 52 -17.86 -0.74 -7.78
N ARG A 53 -17.27 -0.65 -8.97
CA ARG A 53 -16.62 -1.80 -9.63
C ARG A 53 -15.45 -2.32 -8.82
N SER A 54 -14.69 -1.43 -8.17
CA SER A 54 -13.58 -1.82 -7.29
C SER A 54 -14.06 -2.57 -6.04
N ALA A 55 -15.19 -2.16 -5.47
CA ALA A 55 -15.81 -2.88 -4.35
C ALA A 55 -16.33 -4.26 -4.80
N LEU A 56 -16.97 -4.33 -5.97
CA LEU A 56 -17.44 -5.61 -6.54
C LEU A 56 -16.29 -6.59 -6.79
N LEU A 57 -15.19 -6.12 -7.40
CA LEU A 57 -13.99 -6.94 -7.61
C LEU A 57 -13.44 -7.47 -6.28
N MET A 58 -13.41 -6.62 -5.24
CA MET A 58 -12.96 -7.03 -3.92
C MET A 58 -13.86 -8.13 -3.35
N TYR A 59 -15.17 -7.99 -3.40
CA TYR A 59 -16.08 -9.03 -2.92
C TYR A 59 -15.98 -10.32 -3.72
N ASP A 60 -15.85 -10.21 -5.06
CA ASP A 60 -15.80 -11.36 -5.97
C ASP A 60 -14.56 -12.24 -5.68
N CYS A 61 -13.38 -11.64 -5.53
CA CYS A 61 -12.18 -12.43 -5.26
C CYS A 61 -12.17 -13.11 -3.87
N PHE A 62 -13.06 -12.71 -2.97
CA PHE A 62 -13.20 -13.33 -1.64
C PHE A 62 -14.37 -14.32 -1.53
N VAL A 63 -15.09 -14.60 -2.62
CA VAL A 63 -16.16 -15.62 -2.60
C VAL A 63 -15.60 -16.98 -2.20
N GLY A 64 -16.15 -17.54 -1.11
CA GLY A 64 -15.67 -18.82 -0.56
C GLY A 64 -14.42 -18.74 0.32
N HIS A 65 -13.80 -17.55 0.44
CA HIS A 65 -12.69 -17.34 1.37
C HIS A 65 -13.21 -17.07 2.79
N PRO A 66 -12.53 -17.55 3.87
CA PRO A 66 -13.00 -17.37 5.23
C PRO A 66 -12.95 -15.91 5.74
N ALA A 67 -12.19 -15.02 5.12
CA ALA A 67 -12.13 -13.62 5.54
C ALA A 67 -13.47 -12.91 5.34
N ARG A 68 -13.80 -12.02 6.27
CA ARG A 68 -14.99 -11.16 6.23
C ARG A 68 -14.61 -9.83 5.61
N VAL A 69 -15.11 -9.57 4.39
CA VAL A 69 -14.79 -8.37 3.63
C VAL A 69 -15.87 -7.31 3.80
N SER A 70 -15.44 -6.08 3.97
CA SER A 70 -16.24 -4.87 3.95
C SER A 70 -15.56 -3.80 3.10
N HIS A 71 -16.25 -2.69 2.81
CA HIS A 71 -15.64 -1.53 2.20
C HIS A 71 -16.13 -0.24 2.85
N LEU A 72 -15.27 0.76 2.89
CA LEU A 72 -15.62 2.13 3.22
C LEU A 72 -15.60 2.96 1.94
N ALA A 73 -16.74 3.54 1.59
CA ALA A 73 -16.87 4.56 0.57
C ALA A 73 -17.15 5.90 1.24
N LEU A 74 -16.57 6.99 0.73
CA LEU A 74 -16.80 8.36 1.19
C LEU A 74 -17.61 9.18 0.17
N PHE A 75 -17.79 8.66 -1.06
CA PHE A 75 -18.55 9.28 -2.14
C PHE A 75 -19.83 8.52 -2.45
N PRO A 76 -20.98 9.27 -2.69
CA PRO A 76 -21.13 10.73 -2.54
C PRO A 76 -21.18 11.16 -1.08
N MET A 77 -21.31 10.24 -0.16
CA MET A 77 -21.26 10.41 1.31
C MET A 77 -20.83 9.09 1.95
N PRO A 78 -20.35 9.09 3.20
CA PRO A 78 -19.97 7.85 3.88
C PRO A 78 -21.09 6.80 3.85
N ASN A 79 -20.76 5.58 3.41
CA ASN A 79 -21.72 4.46 3.38
C ASN A 79 -21.95 3.82 4.75
N VAL A 80 -21.27 4.31 5.78
CA VAL A 80 -21.41 3.86 7.17
C VAL A 80 -21.63 5.07 8.09
N ARG A 81 -22.26 4.83 9.23
CA ARG A 81 -22.54 5.89 10.21
C ARG A 81 -21.27 6.38 10.91
N ASP A 82 -20.38 5.46 11.23
CA ASP A 82 -19.13 5.72 11.97
C ASP A 82 -17.95 5.03 11.27
N PRO A 83 -17.17 5.78 10.47
CA PRO A 83 -15.97 5.25 9.83
C PRO A 83 -14.88 4.81 10.81
N GLU A 84 -14.76 5.45 11.97
CA GLU A 84 -13.76 5.09 12.98
C GLU A 84 -14.08 3.72 13.58
N ASP A 85 -15.32 3.50 14.00
CA ASP A 85 -15.76 2.22 14.55
C ASP A 85 -15.60 1.08 13.52
N LEU A 86 -15.98 1.32 12.26
CA LEU A 86 -15.73 0.35 11.18
C LEU A 86 -14.26 0.00 11.06
N LEU A 87 -13.38 1.00 10.90
CA LEU A 87 -11.96 0.77 10.61
C LEU A 87 -11.20 0.17 11.79
N LEU A 88 -11.47 0.63 13.02
CA LEU A 88 -10.82 0.09 14.22
C LEU A 88 -11.31 -1.32 14.60
N SER A 89 -12.44 -1.76 14.04
CA SER A 89 -12.91 -3.13 14.21
C SER A 89 -12.27 -4.14 13.24
N GLN A 90 -11.45 -3.70 12.30
CA GLN A 90 -10.82 -4.58 11.30
C GLN A 90 -9.54 -5.25 11.80
N ASP A 91 -9.10 -6.27 11.07
CA ASP A 91 -7.78 -6.90 11.25
C ASP A 91 -6.80 -6.47 10.14
N VAL A 92 -7.34 -6.17 8.94
CA VAL A 92 -6.59 -5.65 7.79
C VAL A 92 -7.34 -4.48 7.17
N ILE A 93 -6.63 -3.42 6.78
CA ILE A 93 -7.15 -2.32 5.96
C ILE A 93 -6.36 -2.29 4.66
N PHE A 94 -7.07 -2.40 3.51
CA PHE A 94 -6.50 -2.27 2.17
C PHE A 94 -6.89 -0.96 1.53
N VAL A 95 -5.92 -0.24 0.97
CA VAL A 95 -6.12 1.02 0.25
C VAL A 95 -5.79 0.86 -1.23
N GLY A 96 -6.77 1.10 -2.08
CA GLY A 96 -6.62 1.02 -3.52
C GLY A 96 -5.78 2.15 -4.12
N GLY A 97 -5.44 1.98 -5.42
CA GLY A 97 -4.74 2.97 -6.22
C GLY A 97 -5.63 4.07 -6.80
N GLY A 98 -5.00 5.08 -7.41
CA GLY A 98 -5.64 6.23 -8.04
C GLY A 98 -4.98 7.55 -7.63
N SER A 99 -5.77 8.59 -7.39
CA SER A 99 -5.27 9.91 -7.01
C SER A 99 -4.95 10.00 -5.51
N VAL A 100 -3.67 9.91 -5.16
CA VAL A 100 -3.23 10.01 -3.76
C VAL A 100 -3.51 11.39 -3.15
N ALA A 101 -3.39 12.47 -3.92
CA ALA A 101 -3.66 13.82 -3.40
C ALA A 101 -5.14 14.02 -3.08
N ASN A 102 -6.05 13.59 -3.98
CA ASN A 102 -7.49 13.66 -3.74
C ASN A 102 -7.90 12.79 -2.54
N MET A 103 -7.37 11.56 -2.48
CA MET A 103 -7.61 10.68 -1.35
C MET A 103 -7.21 11.32 -0.02
N LEU A 104 -5.98 11.84 0.09
CA LEU A 104 -5.50 12.46 1.32
C LEU A 104 -6.28 13.73 1.69
N ALA A 105 -6.71 14.52 0.69
CA ALA A 105 -7.55 15.69 0.93
C ALA A 105 -8.92 15.31 1.53
N VAL A 106 -9.58 14.31 0.92
CA VAL A 106 -10.85 13.76 1.42
C VAL A 106 -10.66 13.13 2.80
N TRP A 107 -9.61 12.33 2.99
CA TRP A 107 -9.33 11.70 4.29
C TRP A 107 -9.15 12.71 5.41
N ARG A 108 -8.44 13.82 5.17
CA ARG A 108 -8.28 14.90 6.18
C ARG A 108 -9.59 15.56 6.52
N VAL A 109 -10.47 15.76 5.54
CA VAL A 109 -11.83 16.32 5.80
C VAL A 109 -12.67 15.37 6.68
N HIS A 110 -12.54 14.07 6.48
CA HIS A 110 -13.29 13.04 7.22
C HIS A 110 -12.55 12.50 8.46
N GLY A 111 -11.34 13.00 8.77
CA GLY A 111 -10.53 12.55 9.91
C GLY A 111 -9.90 11.16 9.75
N LEU A 112 -9.91 10.60 8.53
CA LEU A 112 -9.36 9.26 8.29
C LEU A 112 -7.82 9.21 8.43
N ASP A 113 -7.13 10.32 8.24
CA ASP A 113 -5.69 10.45 8.49
C ASP A 113 -5.35 10.15 9.96
N VAL A 114 -6.16 10.62 10.89
CA VAL A 114 -6.05 10.32 12.33
C VAL A 114 -6.46 8.88 12.62
N ILE A 115 -7.57 8.42 12.03
CA ILE A 115 -8.08 7.05 12.22
C ILE A 115 -7.07 6.01 11.73
N MET A 116 -6.43 6.21 10.57
CA MET A 116 -5.38 5.30 10.05
C MET A 116 -4.17 5.22 10.99
N ARG A 117 -3.77 6.32 11.59
CA ARG A 117 -2.71 6.32 12.61
C ARG A 117 -3.12 5.52 13.85
N LYS A 118 -4.36 5.68 14.34
CA LYS A 118 -4.91 4.88 15.44
C LYS A 118 -4.95 3.38 15.08
N ALA A 119 -5.43 3.05 13.87
CA ALA A 119 -5.48 1.68 13.39
C ALA A 119 -4.08 1.03 13.36
N TRP A 120 -3.08 1.75 12.81
CA TRP A 120 -1.71 1.28 12.81
C TRP A 120 -1.15 1.08 14.22
N GLN A 121 -1.38 2.05 15.12
CA GLN A 121 -0.95 1.96 16.53
C GLN A 121 -1.63 0.80 17.28
N ALA A 122 -2.86 0.45 16.92
CA ALA A 122 -3.59 -0.70 17.45
C ALA A 122 -3.11 -2.04 16.88
N GLY A 123 -2.15 -2.05 15.91
CA GLY A 123 -1.64 -3.28 15.28
C GLY A 123 -2.56 -3.87 14.22
N ILE A 124 -3.48 -3.08 13.67
CA ILE A 124 -4.22 -3.45 12.46
C ILE A 124 -3.24 -3.42 11.29
N VAL A 125 -3.22 -4.48 10.48
CA VAL A 125 -2.34 -4.58 9.32
C VAL A 125 -2.81 -3.59 8.25
N LEU A 126 -1.95 -2.65 7.87
CA LEU A 126 -2.24 -1.73 6.77
C LEU A 126 -1.57 -2.23 5.50
N THR A 127 -2.29 -2.16 4.39
CA THR A 127 -1.72 -2.47 3.08
C THR A 127 -2.32 -1.55 2.03
N GLY A 128 -1.62 -1.36 0.92
CA GLY A 128 -2.16 -0.54 -0.15
C GLY A 128 -1.29 -0.53 -1.40
N SER A 129 -1.95 -0.31 -2.54
CA SER A 129 -1.34 -0.37 -3.86
C SER A 129 -1.23 1.01 -4.48
N SER A 130 -0.09 1.34 -5.10
CA SER A 130 0.14 2.60 -5.82
C SER A 130 -0.11 3.82 -4.90
N ALA A 131 -1.16 4.60 -5.12
CA ALA A 131 -1.57 5.70 -4.24
C ALA A 131 -1.73 5.25 -2.78
N GLY A 132 -2.31 4.06 -2.57
CA GLY A 132 -2.43 3.43 -1.26
C GLY A 132 -1.10 2.96 -0.66
N GLY A 133 -0.06 2.78 -1.48
CA GLY A 133 1.31 2.56 -1.03
C GLY A 133 2.00 3.87 -0.62
N ILE A 134 1.88 4.91 -1.46
CA ILE A 134 2.51 6.23 -1.22
C ILE A 134 2.00 6.86 0.09
N CYS A 135 0.71 6.71 0.38
CA CYS A 135 0.07 7.44 1.48
C CYS A 135 0.68 7.16 2.86
N TRP A 136 1.32 6.01 3.05
CA TRP A 136 1.92 5.63 4.34
C TRP A 136 3.21 6.39 4.66
N PHE A 137 3.91 6.88 3.64
CA PHE A 137 5.21 7.56 3.75
C PHE A 137 5.06 9.09 3.86
N GLU A 138 6.18 9.79 3.91
CA GLU A 138 6.22 11.25 3.88
C GLU A 138 5.82 11.80 2.50
N GLY A 139 6.01 11.01 1.44
CA GLY A 139 5.63 11.36 0.08
C GLY A 139 6.15 10.39 -0.97
N GLY A 140 6.00 10.79 -2.24
CA GLY A 140 6.49 10.02 -3.39
C GLY A 140 6.15 10.70 -4.73
N PRO A 141 6.73 10.23 -5.85
CA PRO A 141 6.36 10.71 -7.17
C PRO A 141 4.97 10.18 -7.56
N THR A 142 4.16 11.04 -8.19
CA THR A 142 2.77 10.72 -8.54
C THR A 142 2.30 11.51 -9.75
N ASP A 143 1.31 10.98 -10.48
CA ASP A 143 0.58 11.61 -11.58
C ASP A 143 -0.72 12.29 -11.12
N THR A 144 -1.00 12.33 -9.82
CA THR A 144 -2.26 12.81 -9.23
C THR A 144 -2.62 14.27 -9.58
N PHE A 145 -1.65 15.08 -10.02
CA PHE A 145 -1.85 16.49 -10.37
C PHE A 145 -2.03 16.73 -11.88
N GLY A 146 -2.08 15.69 -12.70
CA GLY A 146 -2.22 15.76 -14.16
C GLY A 146 -1.28 14.79 -14.87
N ARG A 147 -1.09 15.00 -16.19
CA ARG A 147 -0.29 14.09 -17.03
C ARG A 147 1.19 14.03 -16.67
N GLU A 148 1.72 15.09 -16.06
CA GLU A 148 3.12 15.14 -15.66
C GLU A 148 3.28 14.62 -14.24
N LEU A 149 4.22 13.70 -14.07
CA LEU A 149 4.61 13.22 -12.74
C LEU A 149 5.23 14.36 -11.92
N ARG A 150 4.79 14.48 -10.65
CA ARG A 150 5.29 15.46 -9.68
C ARG A 150 5.52 14.81 -8.33
N ALA A 151 6.20 15.52 -7.43
CA ALA A 151 6.29 15.13 -6.04
C ALA A 151 4.97 15.36 -5.33
N LEU A 152 4.50 14.37 -4.58
CA LEU A 152 3.61 14.55 -3.45
C LEU A 152 4.48 14.65 -2.21
N THR A 153 4.28 15.70 -1.42
CA THR A 153 4.79 15.83 -0.04
C THR A 153 3.59 15.85 0.91
N GLY A 154 3.79 15.41 2.14
CA GLY A 154 2.71 15.41 3.14
C GLY A 154 1.77 14.21 3.01
N GLY A 155 2.31 13.01 2.80
CA GLY A 155 1.64 11.75 3.10
C GLY A 155 1.32 11.61 4.58
N LEU A 156 0.90 10.47 5.06
CA LEU A 156 0.55 10.26 6.47
C LEU A 156 1.80 10.19 7.38
N GLY A 157 2.98 9.91 6.81
CA GLY A 157 4.22 9.79 7.56
C GLY A 157 4.14 8.76 8.69
N LEU A 158 3.48 7.62 8.45
CA LEU A 158 3.52 6.47 9.34
C LEU A 158 4.88 5.76 9.22
N LEU A 159 5.42 5.75 8.01
CA LEU A 159 6.76 5.26 7.68
C LEU A 159 7.66 6.44 7.29
N PRO A 160 8.92 6.43 7.74
CA PRO A 160 9.88 7.45 7.34
C PRO A 160 10.31 7.26 5.89
N GLY A 161 10.69 8.36 5.25
CA GLY A 161 11.19 8.36 3.88
C GLY A 161 10.09 8.49 2.84
N SER A 162 10.42 8.13 1.60
CA SER A 162 9.53 8.25 0.46
C SER A 162 9.27 6.90 -0.21
N TYR A 163 8.20 6.81 -1.02
CA TYR A 163 7.84 5.59 -1.74
C TYR A 163 7.55 5.88 -3.20
N CYS A 164 8.13 5.06 -4.09
CA CYS A 164 7.91 5.16 -5.53
C CYS A 164 7.32 3.86 -6.09
N PRO A 165 6.01 3.81 -6.38
CA PRO A 165 5.37 2.69 -7.09
C PRO A 165 5.64 2.75 -8.60
N HIS A 166 5.24 1.70 -9.36
CA HIS A 166 5.32 1.60 -10.82
C HIS A 166 6.72 1.89 -11.38
N TYR A 167 7.75 1.42 -10.69
CA TYR A 167 9.12 1.83 -10.96
C TYR A 167 9.67 1.31 -12.28
N ASP A 168 9.16 0.18 -12.76
CA ASP A 168 9.49 -0.45 -14.04
C ASP A 168 8.57 -0.02 -15.19
N THR A 169 7.26 0.14 -14.92
CA THR A 169 6.25 0.29 -15.98
C THR A 169 6.02 1.73 -16.40
N GLU A 170 6.21 2.70 -15.51
CA GLU A 170 6.09 4.12 -15.82
C GLU A 170 7.47 4.75 -16.02
N ALA A 171 7.92 4.83 -17.28
CA ALA A 171 9.27 5.27 -17.65
C ALA A 171 9.74 6.60 -17.03
N GLY A 172 8.80 7.50 -16.71
CA GLY A 172 9.09 8.78 -16.07
C GLY A 172 9.37 8.71 -14.57
N ARG A 173 8.98 7.64 -13.88
CA ARG A 173 9.05 7.55 -12.42
C ARG A 173 10.48 7.47 -11.90
N ARG A 174 11.27 6.57 -12.43
CA ARG A 174 12.65 6.35 -12.00
C ARG A 174 13.51 7.60 -12.12
N PRO A 175 13.60 8.30 -13.29
CA PRO A 175 14.39 9.51 -13.39
C PRO A 175 13.83 10.67 -12.56
N LEU A 176 12.52 10.79 -12.41
CA LEU A 176 11.93 11.79 -11.52
C LEU A 176 12.29 11.52 -10.06
N TYR A 177 12.16 10.28 -9.60
CA TYR A 177 12.43 9.91 -8.21
C TYR A 177 13.88 10.22 -7.82
N HIS A 178 14.85 9.87 -8.71
CA HIS A 178 16.26 10.23 -8.52
C HIS A 178 16.44 11.75 -8.41
N ARG A 179 15.82 12.54 -9.28
CA ARG A 179 15.90 14.00 -9.25
C ARG A 179 15.33 14.57 -7.95
N LEU A 180 14.14 14.12 -7.52
CA LEU A 180 13.47 14.61 -6.30
C LEU A 180 14.27 14.29 -5.03
N ILE A 181 15.01 13.19 -5.00
CA ILE A 181 15.93 12.85 -3.91
C ILE A 181 17.23 13.68 -4.05
N ALA A 182 17.71 13.90 -5.27
CA ALA A 182 18.91 14.69 -5.51
C ALA A 182 18.77 16.14 -5.09
N ASP A 183 17.62 16.76 -5.33
CA ASP A 183 17.35 18.15 -4.97
C ASP A 183 16.78 18.32 -3.55
N GLY A 184 16.52 17.21 -2.84
CA GLY A 184 16.03 17.22 -1.46
C GLY A 184 14.52 17.49 -1.34
N THR A 185 13.74 17.47 -2.45
CA THR A 185 12.28 17.57 -2.43
C THR A 185 11.64 16.39 -1.70
N LEU A 186 12.21 15.19 -1.91
CA LEU A 186 11.84 13.98 -1.18
C LEU A 186 13.05 13.41 -0.42
N PRO A 187 12.83 12.83 0.77
CA PRO A 187 13.84 12.02 1.42
C PRO A 187 14.11 10.75 0.59
N GLY A 188 15.23 10.09 0.82
CA GLY A 188 15.48 8.75 0.28
C GLY A 188 14.40 7.77 0.71
N GLY A 189 14.25 6.67 -0.03
CA GLY A 189 13.19 5.71 0.27
C GLY A 189 13.27 4.42 -0.53
N ILE A 190 12.10 3.80 -0.73
CA ILE A 190 11.95 2.52 -1.42
C ILE A 190 11.18 2.73 -2.72
N ALA A 191 11.63 2.10 -3.78
CA ALA A 191 10.92 1.98 -5.04
C ALA A 191 10.55 0.51 -5.29
N CYS A 192 9.35 0.28 -5.80
CA CYS A 192 8.87 -1.05 -6.14
C CYS A 192 8.32 -1.08 -7.57
N ASP A 193 8.70 -2.12 -8.30
CA ASP A 193 8.12 -2.46 -9.59
C ASP A 193 6.65 -2.88 -9.43
N ASP A 194 5.91 -2.95 -10.54
CA ASP A 194 4.58 -3.53 -10.55
C ASP A 194 4.62 -4.99 -10.06
N GLY A 195 3.77 -5.31 -9.11
CA GLY A 195 3.73 -6.62 -8.48
C GLY A 195 4.74 -6.85 -7.35
N ALA A 196 5.66 -5.91 -7.10
CA ALA A 196 6.51 -5.94 -5.91
C ALA A 196 5.88 -5.16 -4.75
N ALA A 197 6.24 -5.51 -3.52
CA ALA A 197 5.80 -4.80 -2.34
C ALA A 197 6.86 -4.77 -1.24
N ALA A 198 6.87 -3.67 -0.49
CA ALA A 198 7.73 -3.48 0.66
C ALA A 198 6.93 -3.71 1.96
N HIS A 199 7.35 -4.70 2.74
CA HIS A 199 6.75 -5.03 4.02
C HIS A 199 7.58 -4.44 5.15
N PHE A 200 6.94 -3.59 5.93
CA PHE A 200 7.51 -2.97 7.12
C PHE A 200 6.89 -3.57 8.37
N THR A 201 7.74 -3.80 9.35
CA THR A 201 7.32 -4.14 10.70
C THR A 201 7.77 -3.01 11.62
N ASP A 202 6.83 -2.38 12.27
CA ASP A 202 6.98 -1.06 12.89
C ASP A 202 7.40 -0.03 11.83
N ASP A 203 8.58 0.58 11.94
CA ASP A 203 9.16 1.50 10.96
C ASP A 203 10.33 0.90 10.15
N THR A 204 10.58 -0.39 10.33
CA THR A 204 11.72 -1.09 9.73
C THR A 204 11.27 -1.94 8.53
N LEU A 205 11.94 -1.77 7.38
CA LEU A 205 11.77 -2.65 6.23
C LEU A 205 12.27 -4.06 6.59
N THR A 206 11.36 -5.03 6.64
CA THR A 206 11.67 -6.41 7.03
C THR A 206 11.74 -7.36 5.86
N GLU A 207 10.95 -7.13 4.84
CA GLU A 207 10.87 -8.02 3.70
C GLU A 207 10.42 -7.28 2.44
N LEU A 208 10.87 -7.77 1.29
CA LEU A 208 10.37 -7.40 -0.02
C LEU A 208 9.77 -8.64 -0.67
N ILE A 209 8.55 -8.52 -1.15
CA ILE A 209 7.77 -9.63 -1.69
C ILE A 209 7.26 -9.28 -3.10
N ALA A 210 7.00 -10.31 -3.92
CA ALA A 210 6.50 -10.09 -5.28
C ALA A 210 5.46 -11.15 -5.68
N ASP A 211 4.50 -10.77 -6.52
CA ASP A 211 3.51 -11.66 -7.14
C ASP A 211 3.99 -12.25 -8.48
N ARG A 212 5.15 -11.81 -8.96
CA ARG A 212 5.80 -12.31 -10.18
C ARG A 212 7.32 -12.35 -10.01
N PRO A 213 8.03 -13.32 -10.65
CA PRO A 213 9.46 -13.54 -10.40
C PRO A 213 10.37 -12.37 -10.78
N ALA A 214 9.97 -11.55 -11.76
CA ALA A 214 10.80 -10.47 -12.29
C ALA A 214 10.59 -9.13 -11.58
N ALA A 215 9.58 -9.01 -10.69
CA ALA A 215 9.29 -7.75 -9.99
C ALA A 215 10.35 -7.47 -8.93
N GLY A 216 11.05 -6.35 -9.09
CA GLY A 216 12.13 -5.91 -8.23
C GLY A 216 11.74 -4.79 -7.26
N ALA A 217 12.61 -4.56 -6.30
CA ALA A 217 12.53 -3.42 -5.41
C ALA A 217 13.91 -2.81 -5.20
N TYR A 218 13.95 -1.53 -4.91
CA TYR A 218 15.19 -0.75 -4.87
C TYR A 218 15.18 0.20 -3.68
N ARG A 219 16.33 0.37 -3.06
CA ARG A 219 16.58 1.49 -2.15
C ARG A 219 17.19 2.64 -2.95
N VAL A 220 16.58 3.80 -2.89
CA VAL A 220 17.11 5.02 -3.53
C VAL A 220 17.45 6.02 -2.42
N SER A 221 18.69 6.43 -2.34
CA SER A 221 19.17 7.27 -1.25
C SER A 221 20.26 8.23 -1.70
N ARG A 222 20.49 9.27 -0.91
CA ARG A 222 21.57 10.24 -1.10
C ARG A 222 22.21 10.56 0.25
N SER A 223 23.51 10.48 0.32
CA SER A 223 24.29 11.06 1.42
C SER A 223 24.65 12.51 1.12
N ALA A 224 24.86 13.33 2.14
CA ALA A 224 25.21 14.74 1.97
C ALA A 224 26.47 14.88 1.07
N GLY A 225 26.36 15.70 0.03
CA GLY A 225 27.44 15.95 -0.93
C GLY A 225 27.73 14.82 -1.94
N SER A 226 26.94 13.73 -1.91
CA SER A 226 27.13 12.59 -2.81
C SER A 226 26.02 12.52 -3.89
N PRO A 227 26.26 11.84 -5.03
CA PRO A 227 25.19 11.53 -5.98
C PRO A 227 24.14 10.61 -5.36
N VAL A 228 22.95 10.57 -5.97
CA VAL A 228 21.93 9.59 -5.63
C VAL A 228 22.43 8.19 -5.98
N VAL A 229 22.23 7.25 -5.07
CA VAL A 229 22.56 5.84 -5.23
C VAL A 229 21.29 5.03 -5.22
N GLU A 230 21.17 4.14 -6.20
CA GLU A 230 20.12 3.14 -6.27
C GLU A 230 20.75 1.77 -6.03
N THR A 231 20.18 1.03 -5.08
CA THR A 231 20.63 -0.31 -4.72
C THR A 231 19.47 -1.28 -4.90
N PRO A 232 19.58 -2.28 -5.79
CA PRO A 232 18.59 -3.34 -5.88
C PRO A 232 18.55 -4.14 -4.57
N LEU A 233 17.37 -4.56 -4.19
CA LEU A 233 17.11 -5.32 -2.98
C LEU A 233 16.54 -6.69 -3.34
N GLU A 234 16.90 -7.72 -2.58
CA GLU A 234 16.38 -9.07 -2.79
C GLU A 234 14.87 -9.12 -2.52
N THR A 235 14.12 -9.70 -3.46
CA THR A 235 12.66 -9.79 -3.41
C THR A 235 12.26 -11.26 -3.42
N ARG A 236 11.44 -11.66 -2.44
CA ARG A 236 10.91 -13.03 -2.33
C ARG A 236 9.64 -13.17 -3.16
N PHE A 237 9.61 -14.11 -4.10
CA PHE A 237 8.44 -14.44 -4.90
C PHE A 237 7.39 -15.20 -4.06
N LEU A 238 6.15 -14.70 -4.02
CA LEU A 238 5.03 -15.30 -3.28
C LEU A 238 4.26 -16.35 -4.08
N GLY A 239 4.41 -16.36 -5.38
CA GLY A 239 3.56 -17.04 -6.33
C GLY A 239 4.06 -18.42 -6.76
N ASP A 240 4.30 -19.34 -5.84
CA ASP A 240 4.08 -20.75 -6.12
C ASP A 240 2.98 -21.28 -5.19
N PRO A 241 1.74 -21.51 -5.67
CA PRO A 241 0.68 -22.11 -4.87
C PRO A 241 1.07 -23.48 -4.29
N GLY A 242 2.13 -24.12 -4.83
CA GLY A 242 2.69 -25.37 -4.33
C GLY A 242 3.48 -25.23 -3.03
N CYS A 243 4.03 -24.08 -2.71
CA CYS A 243 4.83 -23.87 -1.49
C CYS A 243 3.96 -23.66 -0.23
N ALA A 244 2.69 -23.25 -0.37
CA ALA A 244 1.77 -23.02 0.75
C ALA A 244 1.19 -24.31 1.37
N ARG A 245 1.53 -25.50 0.86
CA ARG A 245 1.03 -26.80 1.37
C ARG A 245 2.09 -27.64 2.10
N ARG A 246 3.19 -27.04 2.51
CA ARG A 246 4.22 -27.75 3.28
C ARG A 246 4.58 -26.98 4.54
N THR A 247 3.65 -26.93 5.48
CA THR A 247 3.97 -26.84 6.94
C THR A 247 2.78 -27.38 7.73
#